data_6c299877e66541d9a24459a8f60fa9d1
#
_entry.id   6c299877e66541d9a24459a8f60fa9d1
#
_cell.length_a   1.000
_cell.length_b   1.000
_cell.length_c   1.000
_cell.angle_alpha   90.00
_cell.angle_beta   90.00
_cell.angle_gamma   90.00
#
_symmetry.space_group_name_H-M   'P 1'
#
loop_
_entity.id
_entity.type
_entity.pdbx_description
1 polymer ?
#
loop_
_entity_poly.entity_id
_entity_poly.type
_entity_poly.pdbx_seq_one_letter_code
_entity_poly.pdbx_strand_id
1 'polypeptide(L)'
;MKKAGDEVTVKQVQIRDGFWSEMQKRMIDVVIPFQEKVLNDEVEGVAKSHAIENFRIAAGLSEGEFYGMVFQDSDVAKWLEGVAYSLTVKPDAGLEKRADEMIEIIARAQQEDGYLNTYFTIKEPEHRWQNLEECHELYCAGHMMEAAVAYYQATGKTKLLHVMERMADHIISRFGEDKERGIPGHQEVEIGLMKLYRATGKEKYKKMARFFLEERGKNPDYFYEEKVKRGWRHWGQYTLDPLDTKYAQTYKPIYEQDKAVGHAVRAVYMYTAMADLAGEDGDERLYQACRTLWNNIVNQRMYITGGIGSTMEGEAFSEDYDLPNDMAYADIMERELYNGTISGIQLDGKRYFYVNPLEIQPGVSGKIFGYRHALPERPGWYECACCPTNLVRMVTSLASYTWSESADTVYSHLLIGQEADLKKTRIFVESSYPWEGKIVYQISPKETEFTLAIHIPGYVKPKDKGTIVKVNGEAVDVEAYLKKGYLYLERAWKEGDRVEVLFDMPVRKVFANQKVRDDAGCVALMRGPIVYCFEGVDNGMDVQSLRIPETAEPEAVWCEEGVLAGNMLLKMEGYRMKSTDALYSEERPVKEKAVLTAIPYYTWANRGENQMRVWMHELA
;
A
#
# COMPACT_ATOMS: atom_id res chain seq x y z
N MET A 1 3.39 -17.51 -20.91
CA MET A 1 3.86 -17.50 -19.50
C MET A 1 3.14 -18.59 -18.72
N LYS A 2 3.79 -19.38 -17.87
CA LYS A 2 3.05 -20.20 -16.90
C LYS A 2 2.60 -19.27 -15.76
N LYS A 3 1.34 -19.35 -15.34
CA LYS A 3 0.83 -18.67 -14.14
C LYS A 3 1.84 -18.90 -13.01
N ALA A 4 2.27 -17.85 -12.35
CA ALA A 4 3.36 -17.94 -11.34
C ALA A 4 2.96 -18.74 -10.09
N GLY A 5 1.67 -18.93 -9.86
CA GLY A 5 1.13 -19.71 -8.76
C GLY A 5 -0.32 -19.35 -8.47
N ASP A 6 -0.96 -20.13 -7.63
CA ASP A 6 -2.27 -19.80 -7.07
C ASP A 6 -2.08 -18.88 -5.87
N GLU A 7 -2.97 -17.91 -5.74
CA GLU A 7 -3.02 -17.02 -4.57
C GLU A 7 -3.34 -17.82 -3.30
N VAL A 8 -2.66 -17.46 -2.23
CA VAL A 8 -2.96 -17.96 -0.89
C VAL A 8 -3.95 -16.99 -0.23
N THR A 9 -5.02 -17.52 0.32
CA THR A 9 -6.05 -16.70 0.96
C THR A 9 -5.70 -16.37 2.42
N VAL A 10 -6.28 -15.29 2.96
CA VAL A 10 -6.10 -14.91 4.38
C VAL A 10 -6.48 -16.06 5.33
N LYS A 11 -7.45 -16.92 4.95
CA LYS A 11 -7.84 -18.09 5.76
C LYS A 11 -6.76 -19.14 5.93
N GLN A 12 -5.84 -19.25 4.98
CA GLN A 12 -4.79 -20.26 4.97
C GLN A 12 -3.58 -19.88 5.81
N VAL A 13 -3.47 -18.61 6.22
CA VAL A 13 -2.29 -18.10 6.91
C VAL A 13 -2.68 -17.32 8.15
N GLN A 14 -2.07 -17.65 9.28
CA GLN A 14 -2.19 -16.92 10.54
C GLN A 14 -0.84 -16.32 10.92
N ILE A 15 -0.75 -15.00 10.95
CA ILE A 15 0.45 -14.27 11.41
C ILE A 15 0.57 -14.42 12.92
N ARG A 16 1.79 -14.72 13.41
CA ARG A 16 2.08 -15.04 14.82
C ARG A 16 3.38 -14.42 15.33
N ASP A 17 3.95 -13.45 14.62
CA ASP A 17 5.15 -12.75 15.06
C ASP A 17 4.87 -11.65 16.10
N GLY A 18 5.92 -11.04 16.63
CA GLY A 18 5.80 -9.95 17.59
C GLY A 18 5.58 -8.57 16.93
N PHE A 19 5.64 -8.45 15.62
CA PHE A 19 5.51 -7.17 14.90
C PHE A 19 4.16 -7.06 14.20
N TRP A 20 3.89 -7.90 13.22
CA TRP A 20 2.67 -7.81 12.40
C TRP A 20 1.42 -8.29 13.14
N SER A 21 1.54 -9.26 14.06
CA SER A 21 0.37 -9.63 14.88
C SER A 21 -0.11 -8.48 15.76
N GLU A 22 0.81 -7.67 16.32
CA GLU A 22 0.42 -6.46 17.09
C GLU A 22 -0.16 -5.37 16.20
N MET A 23 0.34 -5.23 14.96
CA MET A 23 -0.26 -4.32 13.97
C MET A 23 -1.67 -4.77 13.58
N GLN A 24 -1.87 -6.06 13.26
CA GLN A 24 -3.20 -6.61 12.97
C GLN A 24 -4.15 -6.48 14.15
N LYS A 25 -3.69 -6.77 15.36
CA LYS A 25 -4.49 -6.58 16.57
C LYS A 25 -4.92 -5.13 16.75
N ARG A 26 -4.03 -4.16 16.51
CA ARG A 26 -4.37 -2.73 16.53
C ARG A 26 -5.44 -2.38 15.48
N MET A 27 -5.33 -2.90 14.24
CA MET A 27 -6.36 -2.71 13.23
C MET A 27 -7.71 -3.23 13.70
N ILE A 28 -7.76 -4.43 14.26
CA ILE A 28 -8.99 -5.11 14.70
C ILE A 28 -9.59 -4.43 15.94
N ASP A 29 -8.78 -4.20 16.98
CA ASP A 29 -9.28 -3.80 18.30
C ASP A 29 -9.49 -2.27 18.41
N VAL A 30 -8.81 -1.46 17.58
CA VAL A 30 -8.83 0.00 17.68
C VAL A 30 -9.29 0.68 16.39
N VAL A 31 -8.62 0.36 15.25
CA VAL A 31 -8.80 1.13 14.03
C VAL A 31 -10.16 0.88 13.38
N ILE A 32 -10.58 -0.37 13.22
CA ILE A 32 -11.89 -0.72 12.65
C ILE A 32 -13.05 -0.11 13.49
N PRO A 33 -13.08 -0.26 14.84
CA PRO A 33 -14.11 0.37 15.64
C PRO A 33 -14.07 1.91 15.63
N PHE A 34 -12.89 2.52 15.54
CA PHE A 34 -12.75 3.96 15.42
C PHE A 34 -13.28 4.46 14.07
N GLN A 35 -12.92 3.81 12.98
CA GLN A 35 -13.39 4.16 11.63
C GLN A 35 -14.92 4.00 11.52
N GLU A 36 -15.50 2.93 12.09
CA GLU A 36 -16.96 2.76 12.15
C GLU A 36 -17.66 3.98 12.76
N LYS A 37 -17.14 4.48 13.88
CA LYS A 37 -17.68 5.68 14.53
C LYS A 37 -17.52 6.94 13.67
N VAL A 38 -16.37 7.10 13.00
CA VAL A 38 -16.15 8.23 12.10
C VAL A 38 -17.10 8.18 10.90
N LEU A 39 -17.29 7.01 10.29
CA LEU A 39 -18.21 6.83 9.16
C LEU A 39 -19.67 7.07 9.53
N ASN A 40 -20.02 6.95 10.83
CA ASN A 40 -21.33 7.31 11.41
C ASN A 40 -21.38 8.75 11.98
N ASP A 41 -20.33 9.57 11.82
CA ASP A 41 -20.23 10.93 12.38
C ASP A 41 -20.27 11.00 13.91
N GLU A 42 -19.86 9.95 14.62
CA GLU A 42 -19.92 9.83 16.08
C GLU A 42 -18.64 10.32 16.79
N VAL A 43 -17.63 10.82 16.05
CA VAL A 43 -16.37 11.28 16.62
C VAL A 43 -16.28 12.81 16.54
N GLU A 44 -16.25 13.47 17.69
CA GLU A 44 -16.07 14.92 17.77
C GLU A 44 -14.64 15.36 17.44
N GLY A 45 -14.48 16.55 16.85
CA GLY A 45 -13.18 17.17 16.59
C GLY A 45 -12.42 16.61 15.38
N VAL A 46 -13.05 15.74 14.59
CA VAL A 46 -12.52 15.26 13.30
C VAL A 46 -13.38 15.73 12.13
N ALA A 47 -12.86 15.63 10.90
CA ALA A 47 -13.64 15.91 9.69
C ALA A 47 -14.83 14.95 9.60
N LYS A 48 -16.00 15.49 9.23
CA LYS A 48 -17.23 14.71 9.06
C LYS A 48 -17.15 13.81 7.85
N SER A 49 -17.57 12.55 7.99
CA SER A 49 -17.61 11.57 6.89
C SER A 49 -18.97 11.50 6.20
N HIS A 50 -20.03 11.30 6.97
CA HIS A 50 -21.40 11.11 6.52
C HIS A 50 -21.62 9.90 5.59
N ALA A 51 -20.63 9.05 5.42
CA ALA A 51 -20.66 7.99 4.41
C ALA A 51 -21.78 6.98 4.65
N ILE A 52 -21.99 6.54 5.90
CA ILE A 52 -23.07 5.60 6.22
C ILE A 52 -24.45 6.26 6.12
N GLU A 53 -24.56 7.53 6.50
CA GLU A 53 -25.81 8.27 6.40
C GLU A 53 -26.22 8.50 4.94
N ASN A 54 -25.28 8.76 4.03
CA ASN A 54 -25.57 8.81 2.60
C ASN A 54 -26.22 7.50 2.09
N PHE A 55 -25.74 6.34 2.54
CA PHE A 55 -26.39 5.06 2.21
C PHE A 55 -27.78 4.93 2.82
N ARG A 56 -28.02 5.41 4.06
CA ARG A 56 -29.37 5.41 4.67
C ARG A 56 -30.35 6.28 3.89
N ILE A 57 -29.92 7.47 3.46
CA ILE A 57 -30.73 8.39 2.65
C ILE A 57 -31.04 7.74 1.30
N ALA A 58 -30.04 7.19 0.59
CA ALA A 58 -30.22 6.51 -0.69
C ALA A 58 -31.15 5.29 -0.58
N ALA A 59 -31.17 4.61 0.58
CA ALA A 59 -32.05 3.48 0.88
C ALA A 59 -33.47 3.89 1.32
N GLY A 60 -33.76 5.20 1.46
CA GLY A 60 -35.04 5.71 1.96
C GLY A 60 -35.28 5.41 3.45
N LEU A 61 -34.24 5.18 4.22
CA LEU A 61 -34.27 4.92 5.66
C LEU A 61 -34.09 6.21 6.50
N SER A 62 -33.63 7.27 5.86
CA SER A 62 -33.41 8.58 6.45
C SER A 62 -33.72 9.65 5.41
N GLU A 63 -34.04 10.87 5.86
CA GLU A 63 -34.23 12.04 5.03
C GLU A 63 -33.00 12.97 5.17
N GLY A 64 -32.54 13.57 4.06
CA GLY A 64 -31.40 14.49 4.09
C GLY A 64 -30.82 14.73 2.69
N GLU A 65 -29.70 15.45 2.67
CA GLU A 65 -28.93 15.72 1.47
C GLU A 65 -27.61 14.94 1.49
N PHE A 66 -27.05 14.67 0.33
CA PHE A 66 -25.72 14.07 0.20
C PHE A 66 -24.66 15.02 0.80
N TYR A 67 -23.74 14.47 1.57
CA TYR A 67 -22.58 15.18 2.10
C TYR A 67 -21.28 14.44 1.82
N GLY A 68 -20.21 15.21 1.57
CA GLY A 68 -18.86 14.70 1.36
C GLY A 68 -18.46 14.66 -0.11
N MET A 69 -17.44 13.86 -0.39
CA MET A 69 -16.87 13.70 -1.73
C MET A 69 -17.73 12.79 -2.60
N VAL A 70 -17.77 13.02 -3.90
CA VAL A 70 -18.54 12.22 -4.87
C VAL A 70 -18.20 10.71 -4.84
N PHE A 71 -17.05 10.35 -4.28
CA PHE A 71 -16.56 8.98 -4.11
C PHE A 71 -16.69 8.45 -2.65
N GLN A 72 -17.49 9.10 -1.82
CA GLN A 72 -17.62 8.77 -0.38
C GLN A 72 -18.02 7.31 -0.12
N ASP A 73 -18.76 6.68 -1.03
CA ASP A 73 -19.17 5.27 -0.96
C ASP A 73 -17.97 4.33 -0.80
N SER A 74 -16.80 4.70 -1.36
CA SER A 74 -15.59 3.90 -1.29
C SER A 74 -15.03 3.75 0.12
N ASP A 75 -15.31 4.69 1.04
CA ASP A 75 -14.86 4.60 2.43
C ASP A 75 -15.57 3.47 3.17
N VAL A 76 -16.88 3.32 2.95
CA VAL A 76 -17.67 2.19 3.48
C VAL A 76 -17.22 0.87 2.87
N ALA A 77 -16.96 0.86 1.56
CA ALA A 77 -16.50 -0.33 0.85
C ALA A 77 -15.17 -0.85 1.42
N LYS A 78 -14.16 0.01 1.56
CA LYS A 78 -12.84 -0.33 2.09
C LYS A 78 -12.89 -0.73 3.57
N TRP A 79 -13.75 -0.06 4.36
CA TRP A 79 -14.00 -0.46 5.74
C TRP A 79 -14.58 -1.86 5.82
N LEU A 80 -15.61 -2.19 5.01
CA LEU A 80 -16.20 -3.54 4.95
C LEU A 80 -15.19 -4.60 4.50
N GLU A 81 -14.32 -4.28 3.54
CA GLU A 81 -13.23 -5.17 3.12
C GLU A 81 -12.26 -5.45 4.29
N GLY A 82 -11.86 -4.40 5.03
CA GLY A 82 -11.05 -4.52 6.23
C GLY A 82 -11.73 -5.35 7.33
N VAL A 83 -13.02 -5.16 7.55
CA VAL A 83 -13.85 -5.98 8.45
C VAL A 83 -13.84 -7.44 8.02
N ALA A 84 -14.04 -7.73 6.74
CA ALA A 84 -14.05 -9.09 6.21
C ALA A 84 -12.74 -9.83 6.52
N TYR A 85 -11.61 -9.20 6.23
CA TYR A 85 -10.30 -9.80 6.55
C TYR A 85 -10.08 -9.93 8.06
N SER A 86 -10.54 -8.96 8.86
CA SER A 86 -10.43 -9.02 10.33
C SER A 86 -11.22 -10.18 10.92
N LEU A 87 -12.41 -10.47 10.41
CA LEU A 87 -13.24 -11.62 10.82
C LEU A 87 -12.56 -12.96 10.50
N THR A 88 -11.72 -12.99 9.47
CA THR A 88 -10.91 -14.18 9.16
C THR A 88 -9.76 -14.37 10.14
N VAL A 89 -9.12 -13.27 10.58
CA VAL A 89 -8.03 -13.31 11.56
C VAL A 89 -8.55 -13.59 12.97
N LYS A 90 -9.62 -12.90 13.37
CA LYS A 90 -10.24 -12.98 14.69
C LYS A 90 -11.77 -12.92 14.54
N PRO A 91 -12.46 -14.08 14.58
CA PRO A 91 -13.92 -14.10 14.51
C PRO A 91 -14.57 -13.26 15.62
N ASP A 92 -15.50 -12.38 15.23
CA ASP A 92 -16.26 -11.50 16.13
C ASP A 92 -17.72 -11.39 15.64
N ALA A 93 -18.62 -12.10 16.33
CA ALA A 93 -20.05 -12.15 15.98
C ALA A 93 -20.74 -10.77 16.08
N GLY A 94 -20.25 -9.88 16.97
CA GLY A 94 -20.77 -8.53 17.10
C GLY A 94 -20.39 -7.65 15.90
N LEU A 95 -19.13 -7.70 15.47
CA LEU A 95 -18.64 -7.00 14.28
C LEU A 95 -19.30 -7.55 13.00
N GLU A 96 -19.41 -8.88 12.88
CA GLU A 96 -20.09 -9.52 11.75
C GLU A 96 -21.56 -9.08 11.64
N LYS A 97 -22.27 -8.98 12.78
CA LYS A 97 -23.67 -8.49 12.81
C LYS A 97 -23.75 -7.02 12.32
N ARG A 98 -22.86 -6.13 12.76
CA ARG A 98 -22.85 -4.75 12.30
C ARG A 98 -22.53 -4.63 10.81
N ALA A 99 -21.61 -5.46 10.30
CA ALA A 99 -21.34 -5.54 8.87
C ALA A 99 -22.57 -6.03 8.08
N ASP A 100 -23.30 -7.05 8.58
CA ASP A 100 -24.57 -7.50 7.97
C ASP A 100 -25.63 -6.39 7.93
N GLU A 101 -25.76 -5.61 9.01
CA GLU A 101 -26.68 -4.47 9.08
C GLU A 101 -26.30 -3.39 8.04
N MET A 102 -25.00 -3.12 7.87
CA MET A 102 -24.54 -2.19 6.82
C MET A 102 -24.80 -2.74 5.42
N ILE A 103 -24.55 -4.03 5.19
CA ILE A 103 -24.83 -4.69 3.90
C ILE A 103 -26.33 -4.65 3.57
N GLU A 104 -27.19 -4.75 4.57
CA GLU A 104 -28.65 -4.60 4.39
C GLU A 104 -29.01 -3.19 3.89
N ILE A 105 -28.39 -2.15 4.45
CA ILE A 105 -28.58 -0.76 4.02
C ILE A 105 -28.10 -0.57 2.59
N ILE A 106 -26.90 -1.07 2.25
CA ILE A 106 -26.35 -1.03 0.88
C ILE A 106 -27.28 -1.73 -0.11
N ALA A 107 -27.78 -2.92 0.25
CA ALA A 107 -28.69 -3.69 -0.61
C ALA A 107 -30.01 -2.93 -0.90
N ARG A 108 -30.52 -2.16 0.07
CA ARG A 108 -31.72 -1.32 -0.10
C ARG A 108 -31.44 -0.05 -0.91
N ALA A 109 -30.22 0.48 -0.85
CA ALA A 109 -29.81 1.65 -1.64
C ALA A 109 -29.66 1.34 -3.14
N GLN A 110 -29.49 0.06 -3.50
CA GLN A 110 -29.36 -0.37 -4.89
C GLN A 110 -30.65 -0.16 -5.67
N GLN A 111 -30.56 0.49 -6.83
CA GLN A 111 -31.69 0.78 -7.70
C GLN A 111 -32.20 -0.49 -8.43
N GLU A 112 -33.43 -0.44 -8.98
CA GLU A 112 -34.05 -1.58 -9.65
C GLU A 112 -33.24 -2.13 -10.83
N ASP A 113 -32.56 -1.22 -11.57
CA ASP A 113 -31.68 -1.55 -12.69
C ASP A 113 -30.30 -2.11 -12.28
N GLY A 114 -30.04 -2.24 -10.99
CA GLY A 114 -28.78 -2.72 -10.43
C GLY A 114 -27.75 -1.63 -10.12
N TYR A 115 -28.01 -0.37 -10.47
CA TYR A 115 -27.12 0.75 -10.19
C TYR A 115 -26.96 1.01 -8.69
N LEU A 116 -25.73 1.32 -8.24
CA LEU A 116 -25.41 1.62 -6.85
C LEU A 116 -24.38 2.74 -6.79
N ASN A 117 -24.79 3.93 -6.37
CA ASN A 117 -23.95 5.06 -6.01
C ASN A 117 -24.80 6.08 -5.26
N THR A 118 -24.39 6.50 -4.06
CA THR A 118 -25.23 7.36 -3.21
C THR A 118 -25.31 8.78 -3.74
N TYR A 119 -24.19 9.37 -4.26
CA TYR A 119 -24.19 10.73 -4.79
C TYR A 119 -25.22 10.91 -5.91
N PHE A 120 -25.15 10.07 -6.93
CA PHE A 120 -26.06 10.14 -8.07
C PHE A 120 -27.48 9.62 -7.77
N THR A 121 -27.68 8.88 -6.70
CA THR A 121 -29.04 8.50 -6.27
C THR A 121 -29.73 9.65 -5.53
N ILE A 122 -28.99 10.40 -4.69
CA ILE A 122 -29.55 11.43 -3.82
C ILE A 122 -29.59 12.79 -4.53
N LYS A 123 -28.48 13.20 -5.19
CA LYS A 123 -28.25 14.59 -5.56
C LYS A 123 -28.42 14.88 -7.06
N GLU A 124 -27.89 14.04 -7.93
CA GLU A 124 -27.82 14.30 -9.38
C GLU A 124 -28.18 13.05 -10.22
N PRO A 125 -29.37 12.44 -10.05
CA PRO A 125 -29.70 11.17 -10.73
C PRO A 125 -29.70 11.29 -12.27
N GLU A 126 -29.93 12.47 -12.81
CA GLU A 126 -29.89 12.75 -14.24
C GLU A 126 -28.49 12.76 -14.83
N HIS A 127 -27.45 12.88 -14.00
CA HIS A 127 -26.06 12.95 -14.42
C HIS A 127 -25.30 11.62 -14.35
N ARG A 128 -25.97 10.51 -14.02
CA ARG A 128 -25.36 9.17 -13.98
C ARG A 128 -24.57 8.88 -15.24
N TRP A 129 -23.32 8.41 -15.09
CA TRP A 129 -22.42 7.99 -16.16
C TRP A 129 -22.01 9.08 -17.15
N GLN A 130 -22.29 10.37 -16.89
CA GLN A 130 -21.95 11.45 -17.80
C GLN A 130 -20.55 12.01 -17.61
N ASN A 131 -19.93 11.79 -16.44
CA ASN A 131 -18.63 12.32 -16.10
C ASN A 131 -17.76 11.21 -15.49
N LEU A 132 -17.26 10.33 -16.34
CA LEU A 132 -16.39 9.24 -15.90
C LEU A 132 -15.01 9.73 -15.46
N GLU A 133 -14.56 10.89 -15.96
CA GLU A 133 -13.29 11.53 -15.60
C GLU A 133 -13.21 11.85 -14.09
N GLU A 134 -14.25 12.52 -13.55
CA GLU A 134 -14.21 13.16 -12.24
C GLU A 134 -15.06 12.44 -11.17
N CYS A 135 -16.16 11.79 -11.56
CA CYS A 135 -17.23 11.41 -10.61
C CYS A 135 -17.12 10.01 -10.02
N HIS A 136 -16.10 9.25 -10.33
CA HIS A 136 -15.69 8.04 -9.61
C HIS A 136 -16.75 6.93 -9.43
N GLU A 137 -17.81 6.88 -10.26
CA GLU A 137 -18.87 5.84 -10.17
C GLU A 137 -18.27 4.43 -10.30
N LEU A 138 -17.42 4.22 -11.33
CA LEU A 138 -16.72 2.95 -11.55
C LEU A 138 -15.72 2.61 -10.43
N TYR A 139 -15.04 3.62 -9.86
CA TYR A 139 -14.13 3.46 -8.72
C TYR A 139 -14.87 2.96 -7.48
N CYS A 140 -16.00 3.58 -7.12
CA CYS A 140 -16.82 3.14 -5.99
C CYS A 140 -17.36 1.72 -6.22
N ALA A 141 -17.78 1.40 -7.43
CA ALA A 141 -18.23 0.05 -7.80
C ALA A 141 -17.11 -0.98 -7.63
N GLY A 142 -15.88 -0.66 -8.07
CA GLY A 142 -14.70 -1.51 -7.93
C GLY A 142 -14.43 -1.87 -6.48
N HIS A 143 -14.29 -0.88 -5.60
CA HIS A 143 -14.06 -1.11 -4.17
C HIS A 143 -15.17 -1.90 -3.50
N MET A 144 -16.43 -1.65 -3.87
CA MET A 144 -17.55 -2.42 -3.30
C MET A 144 -17.56 -3.88 -3.81
N MET A 145 -17.07 -4.15 -5.05
CA MET A 145 -16.85 -5.51 -5.55
C MET A 145 -15.76 -6.23 -4.76
N GLU A 146 -14.63 -5.54 -4.45
CA GLU A 146 -13.58 -6.09 -3.61
C GLU A 146 -14.12 -6.46 -2.22
N ALA A 147 -14.84 -5.53 -1.57
CA ALA A 147 -15.49 -5.78 -0.28
C ALA A 147 -16.46 -6.96 -0.32
N ALA A 148 -17.26 -7.07 -1.39
CA ALA A 148 -18.23 -8.15 -1.56
C ALA A 148 -17.56 -9.52 -1.65
N VAL A 149 -16.47 -9.62 -2.40
CA VAL A 149 -15.71 -10.85 -2.54
C VAL A 149 -15.01 -11.20 -1.22
N ALA A 150 -14.38 -10.23 -0.56
CA ALA A 150 -13.72 -10.45 0.73
C ALA A 150 -14.71 -10.91 1.79
N TYR A 151 -15.89 -10.28 1.87
CA TYR A 151 -16.94 -10.67 2.84
C TYR A 151 -17.51 -12.07 2.56
N TYR A 152 -17.73 -12.40 1.30
CA TYR A 152 -18.12 -13.75 0.90
C TYR A 152 -17.05 -14.79 1.27
N GLN A 153 -15.80 -14.52 0.96
CA GLN A 153 -14.70 -15.42 1.32
C GLN A 153 -14.54 -15.59 2.83
N ALA A 154 -14.75 -14.53 3.61
CA ALA A 154 -14.63 -14.58 5.07
C ALA A 154 -15.79 -15.35 5.73
N THR A 155 -17.04 -15.08 5.33
CA THR A 155 -18.25 -15.52 6.05
C THR A 155 -19.08 -16.56 5.31
N GLY A 156 -18.92 -16.71 4.00
CA GLY A 156 -19.78 -17.51 3.13
C GLY A 156 -21.12 -16.83 2.77
N LYS A 157 -21.40 -15.62 3.27
CA LYS A 157 -22.64 -14.89 3.01
C LYS A 157 -22.60 -14.22 1.64
N THR A 158 -23.68 -14.34 0.87
CA THR A 158 -23.73 -13.96 -0.55
C THR A 158 -24.49 -12.67 -0.83
N LYS A 159 -25.09 -12.01 0.18
CA LYS A 159 -25.95 -10.85 -0.06
C LYS A 159 -25.21 -9.73 -0.80
N LEU A 160 -24.06 -9.27 -0.26
CA LEU A 160 -23.29 -8.21 -0.88
C LEU A 160 -22.71 -8.65 -2.24
N LEU A 161 -22.31 -9.92 -2.37
CA LEU A 161 -21.86 -10.47 -3.64
C LEU A 161 -22.95 -10.35 -4.73
N HIS A 162 -24.21 -10.71 -4.42
CA HIS A 162 -25.32 -10.58 -5.36
C HIS A 162 -25.65 -9.11 -5.69
N VAL A 163 -25.54 -8.20 -4.72
CA VAL A 163 -25.67 -6.76 -4.98
C VAL A 163 -24.64 -6.31 -6.02
N MET A 164 -23.37 -6.73 -5.84
CA MET A 164 -22.30 -6.31 -6.75
C MET A 164 -22.29 -7.06 -8.08
N GLU A 165 -22.81 -8.29 -8.14
CA GLU A 165 -23.10 -8.95 -9.42
C GLU A 165 -24.13 -8.16 -10.24
N ARG A 166 -25.21 -7.66 -9.61
CA ARG A 166 -26.21 -6.82 -10.29
C ARG A 166 -25.58 -5.49 -10.76
N MET A 167 -24.73 -4.85 -9.95
CA MET A 167 -24.02 -3.65 -10.37
C MET A 167 -23.07 -3.92 -11.54
N ALA A 168 -22.31 -5.02 -11.50
CA ALA A 168 -21.46 -5.43 -12.61
C ALA A 168 -22.25 -5.72 -13.89
N ASP A 169 -23.42 -6.35 -13.77
CA ASP A 169 -24.31 -6.60 -14.90
C ASP A 169 -24.89 -5.29 -15.47
N HIS A 170 -25.22 -4.32 -14.62
CA HIS A 170 -25.60 -2.97 -15.03
C HIS A 170 -24.48 -2.30 -15.82
N ILE A 171 -23.22 -2.33 -15.33
CA ILE A 171 -22.04 -1.79 -16.02
C ILE A 171 -21.88 -2.47 -17.40
N ILE A 172 -21.93 -3.80 -17.46
CA ILE A 172 -21.83 -4.57 -18.71
C ILE A 172 -22.99 -4.26 -19.67
N SER A 173 -24.18 -3.94 -19.16
CA SER A 173 -25.30 -3.56 -20.02
C SER A 173 -25.06 -2.24 -20.76
N ARG A 174 -24.28 -1.34 -20.15
CA ARG A 174 -23.99 0.01 -20.65
C ARG A 174 -22.72 0.10 -21.49
N PHE A 175 -21.62 -0.45 -21.01
CA PHE A 175 -20.29 -0.33 -21.62
C PHE A 175 -19.90 -1.55 -22.45
N GLY A 176 -19.11 -1.37 -23.51
CA GLY A 176 -18.60 -2.45 -24.35
C GLY A 176 -18.26 -1.99 -25.77
N GLU A 177 -17.77 -2.91 -26.60
CA GLU A 177 -17.35 -2.63 -27.99
C GLU A 177 -18.50 -2.10 -28.87
N ASP A 178 -19.70 -2.71 -28.72
CA ASP A 178 -20.92 -2.38 -29.46
C ASP A 178 -21.85 -1.42 -28.67
N LYS A 179 -21.34 -0.81 -27.59
CA LYS A 179 -22.08 0.04 -26.66
C LYS A 179 -21.32 1.35 -26.45
N GLU A 180 -21.50 1.97 -25.28
CA GLU A 180 -20.68 3.11 -24.89
C GLU A 180 -19.24 2.68 -24.63
N ARG A 181 -18.30 3.32 -25.31
CA ARG A 181 -16.86 3.05 -25.18
C ARG A 181 -16.24 3.89 -24.06
N GLY A 182 -16.88 3.89 -22.89
CA GLY A 182 -16.39 4.59 -21.71
C GLY A 182 -15.20 3.89 -21.04
N ILE A 183 -14.38 4.69 -20.37
CA ILE A 183 -13.27 4.20 -19.54
C ILE A 183 -13.34 4.87 -18.16
N PRO A 184 -12.97 4.18 -17.05
CA PRO A 184 -12.95 4.81 -15.74
C PRO A 184 -11.93 5.94 -15.66
N GLY A 185 -12.32 7.10 -15.13
CA GLY A 185 -11.40 8.21 -14.86
C GLY A 185 -10.39 7.83 -13.78
N HIS A 186 -10.87 7.19 -12.72
CA HIS A 186 -10.02 6.51 -11.73
C HIS A 186 -10.17 5.00 -11.87
N GLN A 187 -9.08 4.32 -12.19
CA GLN A 187 -9.01 2.87 -12.30
C GLN A 187 -9.26 2.25 -10.93
N GLU A 188 -9.93 1.12 -10.89
CA GLU A 188 -10.23 0.28 -9.74
C GLU A 188 -11.24 -0.81 -10.11
N VAL A 189 -12.24 -0.48 -10.93
CA VAL A 189 -13.31 -1.41 -11.31
C VAL A 189 -12.75 -2.66 -12.00
N GLU A 190 -11.62 -2.52 -12.68
CA GLU A 190 -10.94 -3.62 -13.36
C GLU A 190 -10.45 -4.68 -12.33
N ILE A 191 -9.94 -4.24 -11.17
CA ILE A 191 -9.55 -5.13 -10.06
C ILE A 191 -10.79 -5.81 -9.47
N GLY A 192 -11.82 -5.01 -9.15
CA GLY A 192 -13.07 -5.53 -8.60
C GLY A 192 -13.73 -6.57 -9.51
N LEU A 193 -13.75 -6.33 -10.82
CA LEU A 193 -14.29 -7.27 -11.81
C LEU A 193 -13.46 -8.56 -11.90
N MET A 194 -12.12 -8.49 -11.81
CA MET A 194 -11.27 -9.68 -11.78
C MET A 194 -11.50 -10.51 -10.51
N LYS A 195 -11.67 -9.87 -9.35
CA LYS A 195 -12.03 -10.55 -8.09
C LYS A 195 -13.42 -11.20 -8.20
N LEU A 196 -14.42 -10.51 -8.76
CA LEU A 196 -15.74 -11.10 -9.02
C LEU A 196 -15.66 -12.30 -9.96
N TYR A 197 -14.87 -12.22 -11.03
CA TYR A 197 -14.63 -13.35 -11.92
C TYR A 197 -14.09 -14.57 -11.16
N ARG A 198 -13.05 -14.39 -10.35
CA ARG A 198 -12.44 -15.48 -9.57
C ARG A 198 -13.40 -16.08 -8.55
N ALA A 199 -14.23 -15.25 -7.92
CA ALA A 199 -15.18 -15.71 -6.91
C ALA A 199 -16.39 -16.45 -7.51
N THR A 200 -16.83 -16.10 -8.74
CA THR A 200 -18.07 -16.58 -9.34
C THR A 200 -17.88 -17.48 -10.55
N GLY A 201 -16.70 -17.50 -11.16
CA GLY A 201 -16.40 -18.20 -12.43
C GLY A 201 -17.09 -17.59 -13.67
N LYS A 202 -17.71 -16.39 -13.55
CA LYS A 202 -18.46 -15.77 -14.65
C LYS A 202 -17.56 -14.97 -15.57
N GLU A 203 -17.19 -15.53 -16.73
CA GLU A 203 -16.30 -14.96 -17.75
C GLU A 203 -16.67 -13.52 -18.19
N LYS A 204 -17.93 -13.12 -18.11
CA LYS A 204 -18.37 -11.77 -18.48
C LYS A 204 -17.67 -10.67 -17.69
N TYR A 205 -17.30 -10.92 -16.42
CA TYR A 205 -16.62 -9.96 -15.57
C TYR A 205 -15.16 -9.77 -16.00
N LYS A 206 -14.45 -10.86 -16.27
CA LYS A 206 -13.09 -10.80 -16.83
C LYS A 206 -13.06 -10.08 -18.20
N LYS A 207 -14.04 -10.38 -19.07
CA LYS A 207 -14.17 -9.69 -20.37
C LYS A 207 -14.39 -8.19 -20.21
N MET A 208 -15.16 -7.77 -19.21
CA MET A 208 -15.39 -6.36 -18.94
C MET A 208 -14.15 -5.64 -18.38
N ALA A 209 -13.40 -6.30 -17.48
CA ALA A 209 -12.11 -5.79 -17.02
C ALA A 209 -11.13 -5.61 -18.17
N ARG A 210 -11.01 -6.62 -19.05
CA ARG A 210 -10.19 -6.54 -20.27
C ARG A 210 -10.63 -5.40 -21.18
N PHE A 211 -11.93 -5.21 -21.38
CA PHE A 211 -12.46 -4.12 -22.21
C PHE A 211 -11.99 -2.75 -21.69
N PHE A 212 -12.16 -2.45 -20.40
CA PHE A 212 -11.73 -1.17 -19.84
C PHE A 212 -10.22 -0.94 -19.96
N LEU A 213 -9.42 -1.97 -19.72
CA LEU A 213 -7.97 -1.89 -19.88
C LEU A 213 -7.56 -1.67 -21.33
N GLU A 214 -8.11 -2.41 -22.28
CA GLU A 214 -7.73 -2.34 -23.69
C GLU A 214 -8.33 -1.14 -24.42
N GLU A 215 -9.44 -0.59 -23.93
CA GLU A 215 -10.03 0.63 -24.48
C GLU A 215 -9.23 1.88 -24.10
N ARG A 216 -8.57 1.84 -22.93
CA ARG A 216 -7.73 2.94 -22.44
C ARG A 216 -6.57 3.20 -23.39
N GLY A 217 -6.45 4.46 -23.81
CA GLY A 217 -5.39 4.94 -24.71
C GLY A 217 -5.61 4.64 -26.19
N LYS A 218 -6.73 4.00 -26.59
CA LYS A 218 -7.13 3.93 -28.01
C LYS A 218 -7.55 5.32 -28.52
N ASN A 219 -8.24 6.09 -27.68
CA ASN A 219 -8.52 7.50 -27.90
C ASN A 219 -7.89 8.32 -26.74
N PRO A 220 -6.71 8.92 -26.94
CA PRO A 220 -6.10 9.75 -25.91
C PRO A 220 -6.96 10.91 -25.45
N ASP A 221 -7.77 11.48 -26.34
CA ASP A 221 -8.61 12.66 -26.09
C ASP A 221 -9.99 12.31 -25.51
N TYR A 222 -10.23 11.06 -25.11
CA TYR A 222 -11.54 10.58 -24.62
C TYR A 222 -12.15 11.50 -23.55
N PHE A 223 -11.41 11.88 -22.51
CA PHE A 223 -11.94 12.73 -21.44
C PHE A 223 -12.18 14.18 -21.87
N TYR A 224 -11.40 14.68 -22.82
CA TYR A 224 -11.69 15.98 -23.41
C TYR A 224 -13.02 15.97 -24.21
N GLU A 225 -13.21 14.96 -25.04
CA GLU A 225 -14.44 14.77 -25.82
C GLU A 225 -15.66 14.58 -24.90
N GLU A 226 -15.52 13.75 -23.84
CA GLU A 226 -16.55 13.55 -22.82
C GLU A 226 -16.92 14.87 -22.15
N LYS A 227 -15.93 15.67 -21.72
CA LYS A 227 -16.13 16.98 -21.10
C LYS A 227 -16.85 17.95 -22.04
N VAL A 228 -16.45 18.02 -23.30
CA VAL A 228 -17.11 18.89 -24.31
C VAL A 228 -18.56 18.46 -24.49
N LYS A 229 -18.82 17.16 -24.57
CA LYS A 229 -20.17 16.59 -24.74
C LYS A 229 -21.07 16.88 -23.53
N ARG A 230 -20.57 16.70 -22.29
CA ARG A 230 -21.37 16.93 -21.08
C ARG A 230 -21.59 18.41 -20.76
N GLY A 231 -20.63 19.30 -21.08
CA GLY A 231 -20.74 20.75 -20.89
C GLY A 231 -20.65 21.25 -19.45
N TRP A 232 -20.32 20.40 -18.50
CA TRP A 232 -20.16 20.74 -17.09
C TRP A 232 -18.98 20.03 -16.46
N ARG A 233 -18.53 20.47 -15.26
CA ARG A 233 -17.45 19.87 -14.45
C ARG A 233 -17.91 19.70 -13.02
N HIS A 234 -17.41 18.66 -12.35
CA HIS A 234 -17.69 18.41 -10.93
C HIS A 234 -16.79 19.27 -10.03
N TRP A 235 -15.48 19.26 -10.28
CA TRP A 235 -14.49 19.94 -9.44
C TRP A 235 -14.28 21.42 -9.75
N GLY A 236 -14.92 21.99 -10.75
CA GLY A 236 -14.82 23.39 -11.12
C GLY A 236 -13.38 23.82 -11.43
N GLN A 237 -12.85 24.78 -10.66
CA GLN A 237 -11.51 25.35 -10.87
C GLN A 237 -10.34 24.41 -10.50
N TYR A 238 -10.60 23.34 -9.77
CA TYR A 238 -9.57 22.36 -9.39
C TYR A 238 -9.40 21.24 -10.40
N THR A 239 -10.10 21.29 -11.51
CA THR A 239 -9.99 20.28 -12.55
C THR A 239 -8.67 20.45 -13.28
N LEU A 240 -7.88 19.40 -13.34
CA LEU A 240 -6.69 19.33 -14.17
C LEU A 240 -7.05 19.52 -15.64
N ASP A 241 -6.10 19.98 -16.45
CA ASP A 241 -6.33 20.19 -17.87
C ASP A 241 -6.71 18.85 -18.51
N PRO A 242 -7.90 18.70 -19.09
CA PRO A 242 -8.32 17.47 -19.75
C PRO A 242 -7.48 17.15 -21.01
N LEU A 243 -6.64 18.08 -21.47
CA LEU A 243 -5.63 17.83 -22.49
C LEU A 243 -4.40 17.11 -21.92
N ASP A 244 -4.24 17.02 -20.58
CA ASP A 244 -3.21 16.17 -19.98
C ASP A 244 -3.63 14.70 -20.03
N THR A 245 -3.37 14.08 -21.17
CA THR A 245 -3.65 12.66 -21.42
C THR A 245 -2.82 11.71 -20.54
N LYS A 246 -1.78 12.22 -19.84
CA LYS A 246 -0.97 11.42 -18.92
C LYS A 246 -1.65 11.24 -17.57
N TYR A 247 -2.44 12.20 -17.10
CA TYR A 247 -3.02 12.19 -15.77
C TYR A 247 -3.81 10.92 -15.46
N ALA A 248 -4.67 10.47 -16.36
CA ALA A 248 -5.44 9.23 -16.24
C ALA A 248 -4.92 8.10 -17.15
N GLN A 249 -3.66 8.14 -17.54
CA GLN A 249 -2.94 7.14 -18.35
C GLN A 249 -3.59 6.85 -19.72
N THR A 250 -4.20 7.84 -20.36
CA THR A 250 -4.82 7.69 -21.70
C THR A 250 -3.89 8.00 -22.87
N TYR A 251 -2.66 8.47 -22.61
CA TYR A 251 -1.70 8.96 -23.63
C TYR A 251 -1.24 7.90 -24.64
N LYS A 252 -1.35 6.61 -24.31
CA LYS A 252 -1.00 5.45 -25.15
C LYS A 252 -1.83 4.23 -24.75
N PRO A 253 -2.06 3.28 -25.66
CA PRO A 253 -2.56 1.95 -25.30
C PRO A 253 -1.69 1.27 -24.23
N ILE A 254 -2.30 0.48 -23.35
CA ILE A 254 -1.62 -0.15 -22.21
C ILE A 254 -0.39 -0.97 -22.57
N TYR A 255 -0.38 -1.59 -23.75
CA TYR A 255 0.75 -2.39 -24.26
C TYR A 255 1.96 -1.56 -24.73
N GLU A 256 1.78 -0.24 -24.88
CA GLU A 256 2.78 0.70 -25.39
C GLU A 256 3.27 1.70 -24.35
N GLN A 257 2.68 1.65 -23.15
CA GLN A 257 3.10 2.48 -22.04
C GLN A 257 4.45 2.00 -21.50
N ASP A 258 5.40 2.92 -21.45
CA ASP A 258 6.81 2.65 -21.11
C ASP A 258 7.28 3.41 -19.85
N LYS A 259 6.48 4.38 -19.38
CA LYS A 259 6.72 5.17 -18.17
C LYS A 259 5.47 5.26 -17.31
N ALA A 260 5.67 5.20 -16.00
CA ALA A 260 4.62 5.47 -15.03
C ALA A 260 4.41 6.99 -14.93
N VAL A 261 3.28 7.48 -15.38
CA VAL A 261 2.96 8.92 -15.47
C VAL A 261 1.59 9.23 -14.89
N GLY A 262 1.34 10.50 -14.61
CA GLY A 262 0.07 10.98 -14.09
C GLY A 262 -0.18 10.57 -12.65
N HIS A 263 -1.45 10.54 -12.24
CA HIS A 263 -1.84 10.23 -10.87
C HIS A 263 -1.36 8.82 -10.46
N ALA A 264 -0.58 8.75 -9.38
CA ALA A 264 0.14 7.54 -9.01
C ALA A 264 -0.79 6.37 -8.62
N VAL A 265 -1.85 6.63 -7.84
CA VAL A 265 -2.78 5.59 -7.41
C VAL A 265 -3.58 5.03 -8.60
N ARG A 266 -4.06 5.89 -9.52
CA ARG A 266 -4.72 5.46 -10.77
C ARG A 266 -3.83 4.52 -11.57
N ALA A 267 -2.55 4.89 -11.71
CA ALA A 267 -1.56 4.11 -12.45
C ALA A 267 -1.35 2.72 -11.83
N VAL A 268 -1.07 2.63 -10.53
CA VAL A 268 -0.79 1.34 -9.89
C VAL A 268 -2.02 0.43 -9.80
N TYR A 269 -3.22 0.98 -9.68
CA TYR A 269 -4.45 0.20 -9.77
C TYR A 269 -4.61 -0.41 -11.17
N MET A 270 -4.40 0.39 -12.22
CA MET A 270 -4.37 -0.14 -13.59
C MET A 270 -3.33 -1.24 -13.76
N TYR A 271 -2.10 -1.03 -13.26
CA TYR A 271 -1.02 -2.01 -13.39
C TYR A 271 -1.31 -3.29 -12.60
N THR A 272 -2.00 -3.20 -11.47
CA THR A 272 -2.48 -4.36 -10.71
C THR A 272 -3.46 -5.19 -11.54
N ALA A 273 -4.48 -4.55 -12.14
CA ALA A 273 -5.44 -5.24 -13.00
C ALA A 273 -4.79 -5.81 -14.27
N MET A 274 -3.82 -5.10 -14.87
CA MET A 274 -3.03 -5.59 -16.01
C MET A 274 -2.24 -6.84 -15.63
N ALA A 275 -1.58 -6.85 -14.46
CA ALA A 275 -0.82 -8.01 -14.00
C ALA A 275 -1.71 -9.21 -13.71
N ASP A 276 -2.87 -8.98 -13.09
CA ASP A 276 -3.90 -9.99 -12.86
C ASP A 276 -4.37 -10.65 -14.15
N LEU A 277 -4.72 -9.83 -15.13
CA LEU A 277 -5.20 -10.30 -16.43
C LEU A 277 -4.10 -11.03 -17.21
N ALA A 278 -2.86 -10.52 -17.17
CA ALA A 278 -1.71 -11.17 -17.78
C ALA A 278 -1.45 -12.56 -17.18
N GLY A 279 -1.57 -12.69 -15.87
CA GLY A 279 -1.43 -13.95 -15.16
C GLY A 279 -2.54 -14.94 -15.49
N GLU A 280 -3.78 -14.48 -15.55
CA GLU A 280 -4.96 -15.31 -15.81
C GLU A 280 -4.99 -15.88 -17.22
N ASP A 281 -4.70 -15.04 -18.22
CA ASP A 281 -4.79 -15.41 -19.63
C ASP A 281 -3.44 -15.88 -20.23
N GLY A 282 -2.33 -15.79 -19.47
CA GLY A 282 -0.98 -16.08 -19.95
C GLY A 282 -0.50 -15.09 -21.00
N ASP A 283 -0.97 -13.85 -20.96
CA ASP A 283 -0.66 -12.80 -21.92
C ASP A 283 0.76 -12.24 -21.71
N GLU A 284 1.72 -12.76 -22.46
CA GLU A 284 3.13 -12.37 -22.37
C GLU A 284 3.35 -10.89 -22.74
N ARG A 285 2.60 -10.34 -23.71
CA ARG A 285 2.74 -8.93 -24.11
C ARG A 285 2.33 -8.00 -23.00
N LEU A 286 1.20 -8.29 -22.36
CA LEU A 286 0.71 -7.52 -21.20
C LEU A 286 1.66 -7.63 -20.01
N TYR A 287 2.20 -8.82 -19.76
CA TYR A 287 3.21 -9.04 -18.72
C TYR A 287 4.48 -8.20 -18.94
N GLN A 288 4.98 -8.11 -20.20
CA GLN A 288 6.16 -7.29 -20.51
C GLN A 288 5.87 -5.79 -20.31
N ALA A 289 4.67 -5.32 -20.65
CA ALA A 289 4.25 -3.95 -20.35
C ALA A 289 4.27 -3.68 -18.83
N CYS A 290 3.70 -4.58 -18.01
CA CYS A 290 3.76 -4.47 -16.55
C CYS A 290 5.20 -4.42 -16.04
N ARG A 291 6.09 -5.27 -16.56
CA ARG A 291 7.51 -5.28 -16.17
C ARG A 291 8.23 -3.99 -16.53
N THR A 292 7.93 -3.40 -17.68
CA THR A 292 8.53 -2.13 -18.11
C THR A 292 8.12 -1.00 -17.18
N LEU A 293 6.83 -0.91 -16.85
CA LEU A 293 6.30 0.09 -15.93
C LEU A 293 6.82 -0.09 -14.51
N TRP A 294 6.87 -1.33 -14.02
CA TRP A 294 7.48 -1.67 -12.74
C TRP A 294 8.95 -1.21 -12.67
N ASN A 295 9.75 -1.54 -13.67
CA ASN A 295 11.16 -1.15 -13.71
C ASN A 295 11.33 0.38 -13.71
N ASN A 296 10.47 1.11 -14.41
CA ASN A 296 10.50 2.58 -14.37
C ASN A 296 10.17 3.13 -12.98
N ILE A 297 9.12 2.60 -12.32
CA ILE A 297 8.76 3.03 -10.95
C ILE A 297 9.92 2.76 -10.01
N VAL A 298 10.34 1.52 -9.92
CA VAL A 298 11.28 1.04 -8.91
C VAL A 298 12.67 1.66 -9.04
N ASN A 299 13.13 1.83 -10.29
CA ASN A 299 14.49 2.30 -10.54
C ASN A 299 14.61 3.81 -10.71
N GLN A 300 13.48 4.53 -10.82
CA GLN A 300 13.53 5.95 -11.21
C GLN A 300 12.49 6.85 -10.52
N ARG A 301 11.46 6.27 -9.85
CA ARG A 301 10.29 7.04 -9.38
C ARG A 301 9.78 6.62 -8.00
N MET A 302 10.56 5.89 -7.23
CA MET A 302 10.18 5.40 -5.90
C MET A 302 11.10 5.96 -4.82
N TYR A 303 10.53 6.40 -3.71
CA TYR A 303 11.26 6.85 -2.52
C TYR A 303 11.94 5.71 -1.77
N ILE A 304 12.93 6.02 -0.92
CA ILE A 304 13.61 5.05 -0.05
C ILE A 304 12.64 4.30 0.87
N THR A 305 11.51 4.92 1.22
CA THR A 305 10.44 4.34 2.06
C THR A 305 9.45 3.47 1.29
N GLY A 306 9.63 3.29 -0.03
CA GLY A 306 8.68 2.58 -0.89
C GLY A 306 7.56 3.46 -1.45
N GLY A 307 7.37 4.68 -0.96
CA GLY A 307 6.35 5.61 -1.45
C GLY A 307 6.57 6.01 -2.92
N ILE A 308 5.48 6.35 -3.60
CA ILE A 308 5.45 6.84 -4.98
C ILE A 308 4.54 8.07 -5.09
N GLY A 309 4.63 8.81 -6.21
CA GLY A 309 3.84 10.03 -6.41
C GLY A 309 4.46 11.23 -5.71
N SER A 310 5.27 12.00 -6.42
CA SER A 310 6.16 13.03 -5.88
C SER A 310 5.59 14.44 -5.98
N THR A 311 4.52 14.64 -6.76
CA THR A 311 3.92 15.97 -6.93
C THR A 311 2.67 16.11 -6.07
N MET A 312 2.54 17.24 -5.41
CA MET A 312 1.33 17.60 -4.68
C MET A 312 0.17 17.84 -5.65
N GLU A 313 0.44 18.49 -6.77
CA GLU A 313 -0.55 18.73 -7.81
C GLU A 313 -0.84 17.44 -8.57
N GLY A 314 -2.09 16.99 -8.48
CA GLY A 314 -2.56 15.77 -9.11
C GLY A 314 -2.05 14.47 -8.47
N GLU A 315 -1.37 14.50 -7.33
CA GLU A 315 -0.84 13.28 -6.65
C GLU A 315 -0.11 12.36 -7.63
N ALA A 316 0.74 12.95 -8.47
CA ALA A 316 1.25 12.33 -9.69
C ALA A 316 2.74 11.96 -9.60
N PHE A 317 3.18 11.12 -10.52
CA PHE A 317 4.59 10.90 -10.76
C PHE A 317 5.23 12.16 -11.37
N SER A 318 6.41 12.53 -10.87
CA SER A 318 7.32 13.50 -11.51
C SER A 318 8.17 12.86 -12.60
N GLU A 319 9.18 13.56 -13.08
CA GLU A 319 10.15 13.00 -14.04
C GLU A 319 11.08 11.96 -13.40
N ASP A 320 11.76 11.20 -14.26
CA ASP A 320 12.69 10.15 -13.81
C ASP A 320 13.81 10.75 -12.94
N TYR A 321 14.12 10.12 -11.83
CA TYR A 321 15.10 10.55 -10.82
C TYR A 321 14.73 11.82 -10.04
N ASP A 322 13.55 12.32 -10.19
CA ASP A 322 12.99 13.27 -9.25
C ASP A 322 12.62 12.59 -7.93
N LEU A 323 13.26 11.42 -7.70
CA LEU A 323 13.33 10.54 -6.51
C LEU A 323 14.33 9.38 -6.65
N PRO A 324 14.75 8.67 -5.59
CA PRO A 324 15.77 7.60 -5.63
C PRO A 324 15.27 6.13 -5.61
N ASN A 325 15.99 5.29 -5.97
CA ASN A 325 16.70 4.04 -6.28
C ASN A 325 16.19 2.67 -5.76
N ASP A 326 16.38 1.77 -6.55
CA ASP A 326 16.59 0.38 -6.99
C ASP A 326 16.49 -0.77 -5.96
N MET A 327 15.62 -1.82 -6.24
CA MET A 327 15.77 -3.22 -5.78
C MET A 327 14.70 -4.21 -6.32
N ALA A 328 14.91 -5.56 -6.10
CA ALA A 328 14.06 -6.68 -6.56
C ALA A 328 12.64 -6.70 -6.00
N TYR A 329 11.71 -7.44 -6.64
CA TYR A 329 10.26 -7.38 -6.38
C TYR A 329 9.85 -7.60 -4.91
N ALA A 330 10.40 -8.58 -4.20
CA ALA A 330 10.03 -8.86 -2.82
C ALA A 330 10.65 -7.86 -1.83
N ASP A 331 11.84 -7.36 -2.10
CA ASP A 331 12.47 -6.31 -1.30
C ASP A 331 11.68 -5.01 -1.31
N ILE A 332 10.99 -4.71 -2.41
CA ILE A 332 10.15 -3.53 -2.54
C ILE A 332 8.90 -3.64 -1.69
N MET A 333 8.22 -4.78 -1.73
CA MET A 333 7.07 -5.04 -0.88
C MET A 333 7.42 -4.91 0.61
N GLU A 334 8.56 -5.44 1.06
CA GLU A 334 9.03 -5.25 2.43
C GLU A 334 9.28 -3.77 2.74
N ARG A 335 9.93 -3.04 1.83
CA ARG A 335 10.20 -1.61 2.01
C ARG A 335 8.93 -0.80 2.17
N GLU A 336 7.92 -1.03 1.32
CA GLU A 336 6.63 -0.36 1.42
C GLU A 336 5.91 -0.71 2.73
N LEU A 337 5.83 -1.99 3.07
CA LEU A 337 5.12 -2.47 4.25
C LEU A 337 5.71 -1.92 5.54
N TYR A 338 7.03 -2.06 5.73
CA TYR A 338 7.70 -1.66 6.97
C TYR A 338 7.97 -0.16 7.10
N ASN A 339 7.75 0.64 6.06
CA ASN A 339 7.99 2.08 6.09
C ASN A 339 6.79 2.88 5.58
N GLY A 340 6.61 3.03 4.26
CA GLY A 340 5.60 3.90 3.66
C GLY A 340 4.17 3.55 4.09
N THR A 341 3.83 2.27 4.17
CA THR A 341 2.48 1.83 4.56
C THR A 341 2.16 2.16 6.01
N ILE A 342 2.94 1.64 6.96
CA ILE A 342 2.60 1.78 8.39
C ILE A 342 2.95 3.13 8.98
N SER A 343 3.77 3.95 8.32
CA SER A 343 3.99 5.35 8.73
C SER A 343 2.73 6.22 8.56
N GLY A 344 1.79 5.80 7.72
CA GLY A 344 0.52 6.49 7.53
C GLY A 344 -0.39 6.52 8.75
N ILE A 345 -0.17 5.65 9.75
CA ILE A 345 -1.00 5.56 10.94
C ILE A 345 -0.22 5.87 12.23
N GLN A 346 -0.83 6.58 13.15
CA GLN A 346 -0.27 6.81 14.48
C GLN A 346 -0.27 5.51 15.30
N LEU A 347 0.68 5.39 16.23
CA LEU A 347 0.80 4.20 17.08
C LEU A 347 -0.44 3.93 17.96
N ASP A 348 -1.28 4.96 18.23
CA ASP A 348 -2.57 4.81 18.91
C ASP A 348 -3.72 4.30 18.02
N GLY A 349 -3.51 4.27 16.69
CA GLY A 349 -4.48 3.78 15.71
C GLY A 349 -5.61 4.74 15.35
N LYS A 350 -5.58 6.02 15.77
CA LYS A 350 -6.71 6.96 15.64
C LYS A 350 -6.42 8.20 14.81
N ARG A 351 -5.21 8.32 14.27
CA ARG A 351 -4.77 9.47 13.47
C ARG A 351 -3.97 9.02 12.29
N TYR A 352 -4.01 9.77 11.19
CA TYR A 352 -3.50 9.33 9.90
C TYR A 352 -2.78 10.44 9.15
N PHE A 353 -1.74 10.09 8.40
CA PHE A 353 -1.18 10.96 7.36
C PHE A 353 -1.80 10.67 6.00
N TYR A 354 -1.98 11.73 5.22
CA TYR A 354 -2.34 11.65 3.81
C TYR A 354 -1.10 11.42 2.94
N VAL A 355 -0.01 12.11 3.25
CA VAL A 355 1.30 11.94 2.62
C VAL A 355 2.37 11.61 3.66
N ASN A 356 3.40 10.88 3.25
CA ASN A 356 4.51 10.45 4.09
C ASN A 356 5.81 11.16 3.67
N PRO A 357 6.09 12.38 4.17
CA PRO A 357 7.25 13.18 3.78
C PRO A 357 8.54 12.62 4.36
N LEU A 358 9.68 12.86 3.69
CA LEU A 358 11.01 12.53 4.19
C LEU A 358 11.67 13.67 4.95
N GLU A 359 11.03 14.83 5.00
CA GLU A 359 11.45 16.00 5.80
C GLU A 359 10.23 16.77 6.29
N ILE A 360 10.28 17.21 7.55
CA ILE A 360 9.29 18.09 8.18
C ILE A 360 10.00 19.24 8.88
N GLN A 361 9.54 20.45 8.59
CA GLN A 361 9.93 21.70 9.27
C GLN A 361 8.70 22.37 9.88
N PRO A 362 8.57 22.42 11.22
CA PRO A 362 7.53 23.20 11.87
C PRO A 362 7.52 24.65 11.41
N GLY A 363 6.32 25.19 11.16
CA GLY A 363 6.16 26.55 10.63
C GLY A 363 6.23 26.67 9.10
N VAL A 364 6.78 25.68 8.38
CA VAL A 364 6.82 25.58 6.92
C VAL A 364 5.90 24.48 6.41
N SER A 365 6.16 23.25 6.85
CA SER A 365 5.34 22.09 6.48
C SER A 365 3.89 22.28 6.95
N GLY A 366 2.95 21.94 6.07
CA GLY A 366 1.52 22.13 6.31
C GLY A 366 0.98 23.57 6.11
N LYS A 367 1.84 24.57 5.91
CA LYS A 367 1.43 26.01 5.85
C LYS A 367 1.74 26.68 4.54
N ILE A 368 2.80 26.28 3.84
CA ILE A 368 3.25 26.92 2.60
C ILE A 368 2.77 26.11 1.40
N PHE A 369 2.33 26.81 0.33
CA PHE A 369 1.98 26.18 -0.94
C PHE A 369 3.13 25.27 -1.43
N GLY A 370 2.81 24.06 -1.84
CA GLY A 370 3.79 23.02 -2.17
C GLY A 370 4.11 22.06 -1.01
N TYR A 371 3.93 22.51 0.24
CA TYR A 371 4.15 21.69 1.45
C TYR A 371 2.90 21.52 2.32
N ARG A 372 1.73 21.98 1.87
CA ARG A 372 0.50 22.03 2.68
C ARG A 372 -0.02 20.64 3.08
N HIS A 373 0.29 19.60 2.30
CA HIS A 373 -0.12 18.22 2.61
C HIS A 373 0.88 17.50 3.54
N ALA A 374 2.12 18.00 3.65
CA ALA A 374 3.12 17.48 4.56
C ALA A 374 2.90 18.04 5.96
N LEU A 375 2.07 17.39 6.75
CA LEU A 375 1.70 17.83 8.09
C LEU A 375 2.72 17.38 9.14
N PRO A 376 3.01 18.20 10.18
CA PRO A 376 3.90 17.79 11.28
C PRO A 376 3.25 16.80 12.25
N GLU A 377 1.92 16.74 12.28
CA GLU A 377 1.13 15.83 13.11
C GLU A 377 0.01 15.18 12.28
N ARG A 378 -0.38 13.97 12.66
CA ARG A 378 -1.48 13.23 12.02
C ARG A 378 -2.82 13.76 12.50
N PRO A 379 -3.74 14.20 11.62
CA PRO A 379 -5.13 14.48 11.99
C PRO A 379 -5.92 13.19 12.24
N GLY A 380 -7.06 13.32 12.93
CA GLY A 380 -7.94 12.20 13.23
C GLY A 380 -8.69 11.67 12.01
N TRP A 381 -9.04 12.55 11.06
CA TRP A 381 -9.71 12.19 9.82
C TRP A 381 -9.56 13.29 8.77
N TYR A 382 -9.90 12.97 7.52
CA TYR A 382 -9.90 13.89 6.38
C TYR A 382 -11.26 13.89 5.69
N GLU A 383 -11.62 14.96 5.01
CA GLU A 383 -12.79 14.97 4.10
C GLU A 383 -12.61 13.97 2.95
N CYS A 384 -11.39 13.86 2.43
CA CYS A 384 -10.99 12.82 1.47
C CYS A 384 -10.23 11.72 2.22
N ALA A 385 -10.90 10.67 2.68
CA ALA A 385 -10.36 9.67 3.60
C ALA A 385 -9.92 8.37 2.93
N CYS A 386 -9.39 8.43 1.72
CA CYS A 386 -8.92 7.25 1.00
C CYS A 386 -7.79 6.48 1.74
N CYS A 387 -6.87 7.18 2.43
CA CYS A 387 -5.71 6.57 3.07
C CYS A 387 -6.06 5.73 4.32
N PRO A 388 -6.85 6.20 5.31
CA PRO A 388 -7.13 5.45 6.53
C PRO A 388 -7.78 4.09 6.27
N THR A 389 -8.76 4.03 5.39
CA THR A 389 -9.49 2.81 5.05
C THR A 389 -8.65 1.84 4.19
N ASN A 390 -7.77 2.37 3.33
CA ASN A 390 -6.79 1.55 2.61
C ASN A 390 -5.77 0.88 3.54
N LEU A 391 -5.30 1.57 4.58
CA LEU A 391 -4.38 1.00 5.57
C LEU A 391 -5.00 -0.20 6.31
N VAL A 392 -6.26 -0.08 6.70
CA VAL A 392 -6.99 -1.18 7.37
C VAL A 392 -7.05 -2.41 6.49
N ARG A 393 -7.57 -2.28 5.26
CA ARG A 393 -7.70 -3.44 4.36
C ARG A 393 -6.35 -4.06 4.03
N MET A 394 -5.29 -3.26 3.88
CA MET A 394 -3.95 -3.75 3.58
C MET A 394 -3.36 -4.57 4.73
N VAL A 395 -3.37 -4.04 5.95
CA VAL A 395 -2.77 -4.72 7.11
C VAL A 395 -3.58 -5.97 7.52
N THR A 396 -4.92 -5.92 7.43
CA THR A 396 -5.76 -7.08 7.75
C THR A 396 -5.66 -8.19 6.70
N SER A 397 -5.36 -7.86 5.44
CA SER A 397 -5.15 -8.85 4.36
C SER A 397 -3.69 -9.30 4.20
N LEU A 398 -2.75 -8.81 5.01
CA LEU A 398 -1.31 -9.05 4.84
C LEU A 398 -0.94 -10.54 4.66
N ALA A 399 -1.65 -11.43 5.34
CA ALA A 399 -1.47 -12.86 5.24
C ALA A 399 -1.54 -13.41 3.80
N SER A 400 -2.37 -12.81 2.93
CA SER A 400 -2.51 -13.24 1.53
C SER A 400 -1.29 -12.93 0.65
N TYR A 401 -0.38 -12.07 1.11
CA TYR A 401 0.84 -11.68 0.38
C TYR A 401 2.09 -12.46 0.82
N THR A 402 1.98 -13.29 1.85
CA THR A 402 3.16 -13.95 2.44
C THR A 402 3.58 -15.21 1.69
N TRP A 403 2.65 -15.86 0.98
CA TRP A 403 2.89 -17.09 0.26
C TRP A 403 2.24 -17.11 -1.13
N SER A 404 2.79 -17.94 -2.01
CA SER A 404 2.11 -18.42 -3.23
C SER A 404 2.54 -19.85 -3.54
N GLU A 405 1.71 -20.57 -4.33
CA GLU A 405 2.00 -21.95 -4.73
C GLU A 405 1.91 -22.11 -6.25
N SER A 406 2.88 -22.79 -6.85
CA SER A 406 2.80 -23.29 -8.22
C SER A 406 2.59 -24.81 -8.23
N ALA A 407 2.65 -25.44 -9.43
CA ALA A 407 2.50 -26.88 -9.56
C ALA A 407 3.50 -27.68 -8.70
N ASP A 408 4.70 -27.17 -8.54
CA ASP A 408 5.84 -27.86 -7.92
C ASP A 408 6.54 -27.06 -6.80
N THR A 409 6.18 -25.79 -6.61
CA THR A 409 6.93 -24.88 -5.73
C THR A 409 5.99 -24.14 -4.77
N VAL A 410 6.41 -24.04 -3.51
CA VAL A 410 5.84 -23.18 -2.46
C VAL A 410 6.79 -22.01 -2.25
N TYR A 411 6.30 -20.77 -2.44
CA TYR A 411 7.08 -19.55 -2.28
C TYR A 411 6.77 -18.87 -0.95
N SER A 412 7.80 -18.62 -0.13
CA SER A 412 7.74 -17.72 1.03
C SER A 412 8.25 -16.35 0.62
N HIS A 413 7.34 -15.36 0.52
CA HIS A 413 7.65 -14.01 0.05
C HIS A 413 8.12 -13.07 1.15
N LEU A 414 7.56 -13.20 2.36
CA LEU A 414 7.85 -12.37 3.52
C LEU A 414 8.37 -13.21 4.68
N LEU A 415 9.38 -12.72 5.38
CA LEU A 415 10.05 -13.40 6.50
C LEU A 415 9.30 -13.21 7.83
N ILE A 416 7.99 -13.28 7.79
CA ILE A 416 7.07 -13.04 8.92
C ILE A 416 6.84 -14.35 9.67
N GLY A 417 6.82 -14.31 11.00
CA GLY A 417 6.43 -15.46 11.84
C GLY A 417 4.94 -15.77 11.65
N GLN A 418 4.62 -17.02 11.27
CA GLN A 418 3.27 -17.39 10.84
C GLN A 418 3.06 -18.89 10.76
N GLU A 419 1.80 -19.28 10.74
CA GLU A 419 1.38 -20.65 10.43
C GLU A 419 0.59 -20.62 9.12
N ALA A 420 0.99 -21.44 8.14
CA ALA A 420 0.37 -21.51 6.82
C ALA A 420 -0.12 -22.93 6.51
N ASP A 421 -1.38 -23.08 6.15
CA ASP A 421 -2.00 -24.34 5.73
C ASP A 421 -2.19 -24.32 4.20
N LEU A 422 -1.13 -24.69 3.48
CA LEU A 422 -1.03 -24.64 2.04
C LEU A 422 -1.50 -25.95 1.40
N LYS A 423 -1.65 -25.99 0.08
CA LYS A 423 -2.07 -27.20 -0.65
C LYS A 423 -1.06 -28.33 -0.46
N LYS A 424 0.25 -28.02 -0.61
CA LYS A 424 1.35 -29.00 -0.55
C LYS A 424 1.85 -29.32 0.86
N THR A 425 1.67 -28.40 1.79
CA THR A 425 2.29 -28.52 3.12
C THR A 425 1.63 -27.61 4.14
N ARG A 426 1.73 -27.97 5.40
CA ARG A 426 1.55 -27.06 6.51
C ARG A 426 2.93 -26.61 6.98
N ILE A 427 3.15 -25.33 7.14
CA ILE A 427 4.42 -24.75 7.58
C ILE A 427 4.19 -23.85 8.79
N PHE A 428 5.01 -24.02 9.81
CA PHE A 428 5.12 -23.09 10.91
C PHE A 428 6.44 -22.32 10.79
N VAL A 429 6.39 -20.98 10.85
CA VAL A 429 7.53 -20.07 10.73
C VAL A 429 7.72 -19.32 12.05
N GLU A 430 8.86 -19.50 12.68
CA GLU A 430 9.33 -18.67 13.79
C GLU A 430 10.22 -17.57 13.24
N SER A 431 9.94 -16.30 13.59
CA SER A 431 10.71 -15.16 13.12
C SER A 431 10.64 -14.01 14.10
N SER A 432 11.78 -13.38 14.37
CA SER A 432 11.90 -12.10 15.09
C SER A 432 12.18 -10.93 14.13
N TYR A 433 11.98 -11.14 12.81
CA TYR A 433 12.10 -10.11 11.80
C TYR A 433 11.02 -9.03 11.99
N PRO A 434 11.30 -7.74 11.84
CA PRO A 434 12.48 -7.15 11.22
C PRO A 434 13.64 -6.82 12.18
N TRP A 435 13.62 -7.30 13.41
CA TRP A 435 14.64 -6.95 14.40
C TRP A 435 15.84 -7.89 14.41
N GLU A 436 15.63 -9.16 14.07
CA GLU A 436 16.67 -10.18 13.96
C GLU A 436 16.54 -10.96 12.67
N GLY A 437 17.67 -11.38 12.10
CA GLY A 437 17.73 -12.15 10.85
C GLY A 437 17.65 -13.66 11.05
N LYS A 438 16.96 -14.15 12.10
CA LYS A 438 16.79 -15.57 12.35
C LYS A 438 15.36 -16.00 12.04
N ILE A 439 15.22 -16.89 11.06
CA ILE A 439 13.94 -17.44 10.63
C ILE A 439 14.03 -18.96 10.61
N VAL A 440 13.03 -19.62 11.15
CA VAL A 440 12.97 -21.09 11.23
C VAL A 440 11.65 -21.58 10.66
N TYR A 441 11.73 -22.44 9.66
CA TYR A 441 10.59 -23.12 9.05
C TYR A 441 10.51 -24.54 9.59
N GLN A 442 9.34 -24.95 10.09
CA GLN A 442 9.02 -26.34 10.45
C GLN A 442 7.99 -26.85 9.44
N ILE A 443 8.29 -27.96 8.78
CA ILE A 443 7.55 -28.46 7.64
C ILE A 443 6.76 -29.70 8.00
N SER A 444 5.47 -29.70 7.68
CA SER A 444 4.56 -30.84 7.76
C SER A 444 3.97 -31.09 6.37
N PRO A 445 4.61 -31.95 5.56
CA PRO A 445 4.25 -32.09 4.15
C PRO A 445 2.92 -32.84 3.97
N LYS A 446 2.09 -32.39 3.04
CA LYS A 446 0.91 -33.07 2.50
C LYS A 446 1.27 -33.80 1.19
N GLU A 447 2.24 -33.24 0.44
CA GLU A 447 2.90 -33.82 -0.70
C GLU A 447 4.38 -34.03 -0.32
N THR A 448 4.96 -35.17 -0.66
CA THR A 448 6.35 -35.50 -0.24
C THR A 448 7.39 -34.73 -1.04
N GLU A 449 7.16 -34.44 -2.31
CA GLU A 449 8.13 -33.80 -3.18
C GLU A 449 7.62 -32.43 -3.64
N PHE A 450 8.32 -31.37 -3.22
CA PHE A 450 8.13 -30.02 -3.70
C PHE A 450 9.37 -29.16 -3.46
N THR A 451 9.45 -28.03 -4.14
CA THR A 451 10.45 -26.99 -3.89
C THR A 451 9.92 -25.97 -2.89
N LEU A 452 10.64 -25.75 -1.80
CA LEU A 452 10.42 -24.56 -0.93
C LEU A 452 11.34 -23.44 -1.41
N ALA A 453 10.77 -22.35 -1.91
CA ALA A 453 11.48 -21.16 -2.36
C ALA A 453 11.35 -20.05 -1.32
N ILE A 454 12.44 -19.72 -0.62
CA ILE A 454 12.48 -18.73 0.46
C ILE A 454 13.08 -17.43 -0.10
N HIS A 455 12.39 -16.30 0.03
CA HIS A 455 12.93 -15.00 -0.30
C HIS A 455 14.14 -14.67 0.60
N ILE A 456 15.24 -14.27 -0.02
CA ILE A 456 16.44 -13.75 0.66
C ILE A 456 16.53 -12.26 0.32
N PRO A 457 16.40 -11.35 1.31
CA PRO A 457 16.41 -9.92 1.06
C PRO A 457 17.68 -9.45 0.34
N GLY A 458 17.53 -8.52 -0.61
CA GLY A 458 18.65 -8.08 -1.47
C GLY A 458 19.79 -7.36 -0.73
N TYR A 459 19.54 -6.89 0.50
CA TYR A 459 20.60 -6.36 1.35
C TYR A 459 21.44 -7.47 2.03
N VAL A 460 20.97 -8.69 2.05
CA VAL A 460 21.72 -9.87 2.53
C VAL A 460 22.64 -10.32 1.42
N LYS A 461 23.94 -10.27 1.68
CA LYS A 461 24.96 -10.71 0.71
C LYS A 461 25.40 -12.14 1.05
N PRO A 462 24.99 -13.14 0.26
CA PRO A 462 25.31 -14.56 0.57
C PRO A 462 26.78 -14.86 0.67
N LYS A 463 27.63 -14.08 -0.01
CA LYS A 463 29.11 -14.18 0.05
C LYS A 463 29.71 -13.69 1.36
N ASP A 464 29.00 -12.86 2.10
CA ASP A 464 29.43 -12.43 3.41
C ASP A 464 29.19 -13.61 4.39
N LYS A 465 30.19 -13.93 5.23
CA LYS A 465 30.19 -15.09 6.14
C LYS A 465 29.00 -15.14 7.14
N GLY A 466 28.15 -14.11 7.14
CA GLY A 466 26.98 -13.97 8.01
C GLY A 466 25.71 -14.65 7.56
N THR A 467 25.63 -15.18 6.31
CA THR A 467 24.42 -15.88 5.86
C THR A 467 24.59 -17.39 5.97
N ILE A 468 23.78 -18.01 6.82
CA ILE A 468 23.79 -19.45 7.09
C ILE A 468 22.38 -19.99 6.82
N VAL A 469 22.29 -21.01 5.97
CA VAL A 469 21.07 -21.81 5.81
C VAL A 469 21.38 -23.26 6.18
N LYS A 470 20.52 -23.86 6.97
CA LYS A 470 20.61 -25.26 7.35
C LYS A 470 19.29 -25.98 7.10
N VAL A 471 19.37 -27.21 6.64
CA VAL A 471 18.22 -28.12 6.59
C VAL A 471 18.54 -29.30 7.49
N ASN A 472 17.74 -29.49 8.53
CA ASN A 472 17.94 -30.51 9.57
C ASN A 472 19.34 -30.47 10.20
N GLY A 473 19.90 -29.26 10.39
CA GLY A 473 21.23 -29.05 10.96
C GLY A 473 22.37 -29.10 9.93
N GLU A 474 22.15 -29.59 8.72
CA GLU A 474 23.16 -29.65 7.64
C GLU A 474 23.18 -28.32 6.87
N ALA A 475 24.37 -27.77 6.66
CA ALA A 475 24.55 -26.51 5.95
C ALA A 475 24.24 -26.66 4.45
N VAL A 476 23.58 -25.65 3.89
CA VAL A 476 23.24 -25.56 2.46
C VAL A 476 24.13 -24.49 1.80
N ASP A 477 24.63 -24.77 0.62
CA ASP A 477 25.32 -23.77 -0.22
C ASP A 477 24.29 -22.78 -0.79
N VAL A 478 24.20 -21.60 -0.16
CA VAL A 478 23.22 -20.59 -0.53
C VAL A 478 23.42 -20.10 -1.96
N GLU A 479 24.70 -19.95 -2.43
CA GLU A 479 24.97 -19.45 -3.78
C GLU A 479 24.51 -20.41 -4.86
N ALA A 480 24.63 -21.72 -4.63
CA ALA A 480 24.22 -22.73 -5.60
C ALA A 480 22.71 -22.77 -5.83
N TYR A 481 21.93 -22.42 -4.80
CA TYR A 481 20.46 -22.51 -4.82
C TYR A 481 19.74 -21.18 -4.92
N LEU A 482 20.45 -20.03 -4.85
CA LEU A 482 19.87 -18.69 -4.95
C LEU A 482 19.63 -18.29 -6.40
N LYS A 483 18.37 -18.05 -6.77
CA LYS A 483 17.98 -17.57 -8.11
C LYS A 483 16.92 -16.48 -7.98
N LYS A 484 17.12 -15.33 -8.63
CA LYS A 484 16.15 -14.21 -8.65
C LYS A 484 15.65 -13.79 -7.27
N GLY A 485 16.52 -13.77 -6.27
CA GLY A 485 16.20 -13.38 -4.89
C GLY A 485 15.54 -14.49 -4.04
N TYR A 486 15.36 -15.70 -4.56
CA TYR A 486 14.82 -16.84 -3.82
C TYR A 486 15.82 -17.98 -3.73
N LEU A 487 15.90 -18.58 -2.54
CA LEU A 487 16.61 -19.82 -2.28
C LEU A 487 15.69 -21.00 -2.55
N TYR A 488 15.98 -21.80 -3.58
CA TYR A 488 15.17 -22.94 -4.01
C TYR A 488 15.67 -24.23 -3.37
N LEU A 489 14.90 -24.81 -2.44
CA LEU A 489 15.20 -26.07 -1.76
C LEU A 489 14.28 -27.17 -2.30
N GLU A 490 14.74 -27.87 -3.34
CA GLU A 490 14.04 -29.01 -3.94
C GLU A 490 14.39 -30.29 -3.17
N ARG A 491 13.39 -30.93 -2.54
CA ARG A 491 13.59 -32.10 -1.68
C ARG A 491 12.35 -32.99 -1.59
N ALA A 492 12.58 -34.24 -1.16
CA ALA A 492 11.54 -35.06 -0.55
C ALA A 492 11.45 -34.70 0.94
N TRP A 493 10.40 -33.97 1.31
CA TRP A 493 10.17 -33.47 2.66
C TRP A 493 9.52 -34.53 3.56
N LYS A 494 9.87 -34.49 4.85
CA LYS A 494 9.33 -35.38 5.90
C LYS A 494 8.71 -34.55 7.02
N GLU A 495 7.82 -35.19 7.78
CA GLU A 495 7.23 -34.57 8.96
C GLU A 495 8.31 -34.15 9.96
N GLY A 496 8.26 -32.88 10.36
CA GLY A 496 9.20 -32.27 11.28
C GLY A 496 10.50 -31.77 10.66
N ASP A 497 10.67 -31.84 9.32
CA ASP A 497 11.83 -31.24 8.66
C ASP A 497 11.93 -29.75 8.98
N ARG A 498 13.17 -29.28 9.22
CA ARG A 498 13.44 -27.93 9.67
C ARG A 498 14.41 -27.21 8.75
N VAL A 499 14.04 -26.00 8.31
CA VAL A 499 14.93 -25.08 7.60
C VAL A 499 15.23 -23.89 8.49
N GLU A 500 16.50 -23.63 8.74
CA GLU A 500 16.97 -22.48 9.50
C GLU A 500 17.67 -21.52 8.57
N VAL A 501 17.22 -20.26 8.56
CA VAL A 501 17.84 -19.15 7.84
C VAL A 501 18.34 -18.16 8.87
N LEU A 502 19.63 -17.83 8.82
CA LEU A 502 20.26 -16.84 9.69
C LEU A 502 21.08 -15.88 8.81
N PHE A 503 20.92 -14.60 9.01
CA PHE A 503 21.74 -13.56 8.38
C PHE A 503 21.94 -12.35 9.29
N ASP A 504 23.04 -11.68 9.11
CA ASP A 504 23.34 -10.46 9.84
C ASP A 504 22.51 -9.28 9.32
N MET A 505 22.14 -8.39 10.22
CA MET A 505 21.38 -7.17 9.92
C MET A 505 22.17 -5.92 10.37
N PRO A 506 23.31 -5.61 9.73
CA PRO A 506 24.06 -4.42 10.05
C PRO A 506 23.28 -3.16 9.68
N VAL A 507 23.60 -2.05 10.35
CA VAL A 507 23.14 -0.75 9.90
C VAL A 507 23.85 -0.42 8.59
N ARG A 508 23.09 -0.02 7.59
CA ARG A 508 23.58 0.32 6.24
C ARG A 508 23.43 1.81 5.99
N LYS A 509 24.46 2.41 5.47
CA LYS A 509 24.41 3.73 4.85
C LYS A 509 23.93 3.58 3.41
N VAL A 510 22.90 4.32 3.04
CA VAL A 510 22.30 4.32 1.70
C VAL A 510 22.48 5.70 1.10
N PHE A 511 22.93 5.75 -0.14
CA PHE A 511 23.19 6.98 -0.88
C PHE A 511 22.21 7.09 -2.07
N ALA A 512 21.66 8.27 -2.27
CA ALA A 512 20.85 8.55 -3.44
C ALA A 512 21.71 8.65 -4.72
N ASN A 513 21.08 8.33 -5.85
CA ASN A 513 21.70 8.60 -7.15
C ASN A 513 21.95 10.12 -7.28
N GLN A 514 23.09 10.51 -7.85
CA GLN A 514 23.47 11.93 -8.00
C GLN A 514 22.50 12.76 -8.86
N LYS A 515 21.61 12.11 -9.61
CA LYS A 515 20.52 12.77 -10.33
C LYS A 515 19.36 13.19 -9.42
N VAL A 516 19.26 12.59 -8.22
CA VAL A 516 18.31 13.02 -7.18
C VAL A 516 18.90 14.23 -6.48
N ARG A 517 18.54 15.39 -6.98
CA ARG A 517 19.17 16.67 -6.63
C ARG A 517 19.10 16.99 -5.14
N ASP A 518 17.96 16.75 -4.52
CA ASP A 518 17.67 17.15 -3.14
C ASP A 518 18.42 16.30 -2.11
N ASP A 519 18.84 15.09 -2.50
CA ASP A 519 19.56 14.14 -1.64
C ASP A 519 21.06 14.04 -1.98
N ALA A 520 21.55 14.86 -2.90
CA ALA A 520 22.96 14.87 -3.25
C ALA A 520 23.84 15.26 -2.05
N GLY A 521 24.84 14.42 -1.72
CA GLY A 521 25.69 14.61 -0.56
C GLY A 521 25.03 14.23 0.78
N CYS A 522 23.88 13.58 0.73
CA CYS A 522 23.20 13.04 1.90
C CYS A 522 23.32 11.52 2.00
N VAL A 523 23.10 11.02 3.21
CA VAL A 523 23.06 9.60 3.56
C VAL A 523 21.78 9.32 4.35
N ALA A 524 21.11 8.23 4.02
CA ALA A 524 20.04 7.67 4.84
C ALA A 524 20.52 6.40 5.54
N LEU A 525 19.93 6.09 6.69
CA LEU A 525 20.24 4.90 7.45
C LEU A 525 19.13 3.86 7.32
N MET A 526 19.53 2.60 7.11
CA MET A 526 18.63 1.46 7.10
C MET A 526 19.20 0.31 7.92
N ARG A 527 18.30 -0.47 8.58
CA ARG A 527 18.63 -1.75 9.20
C ARG A 527 17.56 -2.77 8.85
N GLY A 528 17.95 -3.87 8.23
CA GLY A 528 16.97 -4.75 7.59
C GLY A 528 16.11 -3.98 6.59
N PRO A 529 14.77 -4.15 6.60
CA PRO A 529 13.85 -3.41 5.74
C PRO A 529 13.52 -2.00 6.25
N ILE A 530 13.89 -1.67 7.51
CA ILE A 530 13.51 -0.43 8.18
C ILE A 530 14.40 0.73 7.73
N VAL A 531 13.76 1.82 7.29
CA VAL A 531 14.37 3.15 7.10
C VAL A 531 14.32 3.90 8.43
N TYR A 532 15.35 4.69 8.71
CA TYR A 532 15.44 5.50 9.93
C TYR A 532 15.39 6.99 9.63
N CYS A 533 14.85 7.75 10.57
CA CYS A 533 14.81 9.22 10.51
C CYS A 533 15.26 9.84 11.82
N PHE A 534 15.60 11.11 11.78
CA PHE A 534 16.04 11.90 12.93
C PHE A 534 14.94 12.87 13.31
N GLU A 535 14.52 12.87 14.57
CA GLU A 535 13.56 13.85 15.11
C GLU A 535 14.27 14.87 16.01
N GLY A 536 13.75 16.09 16.04
CA GLY A 536 14.27 17.16 16.87
C GLY A 536 14.14 16.89 18.36
N VAL A 537 13.13 16.12 18.79
CA VAL A 537 12.93 15.74 20.19
C VAL A 537 14.11 14.95 20.76
N ASP A 538 14.75 14.13 19.94
CA ASP A 538 15.93 13.33 20.34
C ASP A 538 17.24 14.08 20.14
N ASN A 539 17.28 14.96 19.12
CA ASN A 539 18.51 15.54 18.60
C ASN A 539 18.61 17.05 18.81
N GLY A 540 17.62 17.68 19.46
CA GLY A 540 17.46 19.13 19.51
C GLY A 540 16.89 19.69 18.20
N MET A 541 16.08 20.72 18.30
CA MET A 541 15.51 21.42 17.14
C MET A 541 16.65 21.94 16.27
N ASP A 542 16.44 22.06 14.96
CA ASP A 542 17.45 22.27 13.93
C ASP A 542 18.19 20.99 13.51
N VAL A 543 17.41 19.96 13.19
CA VAL A 543 17.90 18.68 12.66
C VAL A 543 18.76 18.86 11.39
N GLN A 544 18.52 19.91 10.62
CA GLN A 544 19.29 20.24 9.41
C GLN A 544 20.75 20.57 9.68
N SER A 545 21.08 21.01 10.91
CA SER A 545 22.46 21.30 11.30
C SER A 545 23.28 20.06 11.60
N LEU A 546 22.67 18.90 11.73
CA LEU A 546 23.33 17.64 12.05
C LEU A 546 24.12 17.09 10.86
N ARG A 547 25.23 16.44 11.16
CA ARG A 547 26.11 15.79 10.17
C ARG A 547 26.49 14.39 10.65
N ILE A 548 26.41 13.42 9.76
CA ILE A 548 26.87 12.05 9.99
C ILE A 548 28.28 11.93 9.41
N PRO A 549 29.32 11.64 10.22
CA PRO A 549 30.64 11.37 9.69
C PRO A 549 30.66 10.18 8.74
N GLU A 550 31.51 10.24 7.71
CA GLU A 550 31.73 9.08 6.83
C GLU A 550 32.17 7.83 7.63
N THR A 551 32.93 8.07 8.71
CA THR A 551 33.42 7.01 9.61
C THR A 551 32.46 6.62 10.72
N ALA A 552 31.23 7.20 10.77
CA ALA A 552 30.27 6.85 11.81
C ALA A 552 29.84 5.37 11.71
N GLU A 553 29.87 4.71 12.85
CA GLU A 553 29.38 3.34 13.04
C GLU A 553 28.16 3.38 13.94
N PRO A 554 26.94 3.42 13.39
CA PRO A 554 25.72 3.46 14.20
C PRO A 554 25.51 2.15 14.97
N GLU A 555 25.24 2.27 16.27
CA GLU A 555 24.87 1.16 17.13
C GLU A 555 23.35 0.99 17.20
N ALA A 556 22.87 -0.25 17.07
CA ALA A 556 21.47 -0.60 17.22
C ALA A 556 21.15 -0.84 18.70
N VAL A 557 20.21 -0.08 19.27
CA VAL A 557 19.84 -0.09 20.68
C VAL A 557 18.35 -0.36 20.84
N TRP A 558 18.00 -1.41 21.58
CA TRP A 558 16.61 -1.72 21.85
C TRP A 558 15.97 -0.73 22.80
N CYS A 559 14.77 -0.23 22.47
CA CYS A 559 14.01 0.70 23.30
C CYS A 559 12.98 -0.07 24.13
N GLU A 560 13.15 -0.08 25.44
CA GLU A 560 12.30 -0.85 26.37
C GLU A 560 11.11 -0.03 26.88
N GLU A 561 11.20 1.31 26.90
CA GLU A 561 10.22 2.16 27.56
C GLU A 561 9.74 3.32 26.67
N GLY A 562 8.59 3.88 27.04
CA GLY A 562 8.01 5.07 26.39
C GLY A 562 7.26 4.77 25.09
N VAL A 563 6.98 5.81 24.32
CA VAL A 563 6.19 5.71 23.07
C VAL A 563 6.86 4.83 22.01
N LEU A 564 8.19 4.77 22.04
CA LEU A 564 8.98 3.99 21.09
C LEU A 564 9.35 2.58 21.61
N ALA A 565 8.80 2.15 22.75
CA ALA A 565 9.07 0.81 23.27
C ALA A 565 8.78 -0.29 22.23
N GLY A 566 9.60 -1.33 22.20
CA GLY A 566 9.49 -2.41 21.23
C GLY A 566 10.11 -2.11 19.86
N ASN A 567 10.93 -1.06 19.77
CA ASN A 567 11.64 -0.68 18.55
C ASN A 567 13.16 -0.65 18.73
N MET A 568 13.88 -0.90 17.66
CA MET A 568 15.33 -0.73 17.60
C MET A 568 15.66 0.68 17.17
N LEU A 569 16.37 1.45 18.00
CA LEU A 569 16.88 2.79 17.69
C LEU A 569 18.32 2.68 17.20
N LEU A 570 18.80 3.72 16.51
CA LEU A 570 20.22 3.82 16.13
C LEU A 570 20.84 4.99 16.87
N LYS A 571 22.02 4.78 17.49
CA LYS A 571 22.82 5.82 18.14
C LYS A 571 24.20 5.86 17.54
N MET A 572 24.76 7.08 17.37
CA MET A 572 26.08 7.26 16.81
C MET A 572 26.69 8.59 17.23
N GLU A 573 28.01 8.68 17.19
CA GLU A 573 28.69 9.96 17.25
C GLU A 573 28.50 10.72 15.93
N GLY A 574 28.25 12.01 16.02
CA GLY A 574 28.14 12.92 14.89
C GLY A 574 28.47 14.35 15.28
N TYR A 575 28.03 15.28 14.46
CA TYR A 575 28.30 16.70 14.70
C TYR A 575 27.05 17.54 14.50
N ARG A 576 26.99 18.64 15.26
CA ARG A 576 26.09 19.77 15.00
C ARG A 576 26.91 20.92 14.45
N MET A 577 26.44 21.51 13.35
CA MET A 577 27.05 22.69 12.75
C MET A 577 26.41 23.95 13.34
N LYS A 578 27.18 24.77 14.06
CA LYS A 578 26.73 26.06 14.60
C LYS A 578 27.16 27.20 13.69
N SER A 579 26.18 27.93 13.19
CA SER A 579 26.36 29.16 12.42
C SER A 579 26.26 30.40 13.31
N THR A 580 26.67 31.56 12.82
CA THR A 580 26.31 32.85 13.40
C THR A 580 24.83 33.15 13.19
N ASP A 581 24.28 34.15 13.92
CA ASP A 581 22.89 34.61 13.75
C ASP A 581 22.68 35.36 12.42
N ALA A 582 23.74 35.71 11.70
CA ALA A 582 23.66 36.38 10.41
C ALA A 582 23.16 35.45 9.32
N LEU A 583 22.25 35.94 8.45
CA LEU A 583 21.71 35.17 7.34
C LEU A 583 22.80 34.66 6.38
N TYR A 584 23.83 35.48 6.16
CA TYR A 584 25.04 35.13 5.40
C TYR A 584 26.27 35.53 6.21
N SER A 585 27.26 34.65 6.23
CA SER A 585 28.54 34.90 6.93
C SER A 585 29.71 34.34 6.11
N GLU A 586 30.85 35.01 6.18
CA GLU A 586 32.14 34.51 5.64
C GLU A 586 32.80 33.50 6.61
N GLU A 587 32.31 33.43 7.85
CA GLU A 587 32.78 32.47 8.85
C GLU A 587 32.14 31.08 8.59
N ARG A 588 33.00 30.06 8.59
CA ARG A 588 32.48 28.67 8.48
C ARG A 588 31.77 28.27 9.77
N PRO A 589 30.64 27.52 9.65
CA PRO A 589 29.98 26.95 10.82
C PRO A 589 30.96 26.11 11.67
N VAL A 590 30.85 26.24 12.99
CA VAL A 590 31.68 25.50 13.95
C VAL A 590 31.10 24.08 14.15
N LYS A 591 31.98 23.07 14.14
CA LYS A 591 31.63 21.68 14.42
C LYS A 591 31.57 21.45 15.93
N GLU A 592 30.42 21.03 16.46
CA GLU A 592 30.32 20.54 17.83
C GLU A 592 29.97 19.05 17.82
N LYS A 593 30.66 18.26 18.64
CA LYS A 593 30.34 16.84 18.81
C LYS A 593 28.91 16.68 19.36
N ALA A 594 28.17 15.73 18.84
CA ALA A 594 26.83 15.39 19.28
C ALA A 594 26.63 13.87 19.21
N VAL A 595 25.84 13.34 20.12
CA VAL A 595 25.30 11.99 19.97
C VAL A 595 24.00 12.10 19.19
N LEU A 596 23.93 11.43 18.05
CA LEU A 596 22.76 11.43 17.18
C LEU A 596 21.92 10.17 17.45
N THR A 597 20.60 10.36 17.53
CA THR A 597 19.65 9.27 17.69
C THR A 597 18.70 9.25 16.49
N ALA A 598 18.63 8.12 15.80
CA ALA A 598 17.67 7.87 14.74
C ALA A 598 16.64 6.83 15.17
N ILE A 599 15.40 7.02 14.75
CA ILE A 599 14.26 6.15 15.06
C ILE A 599 13.72 5.51 13.78
N PRO A 600 13.02 4.36 13.86
CA PRO A 600 12.31 3.80 12.71
C PRO A 600 11.35 4.82 12.09
N TYR A 601 11.43 5.02 10.79
CA TYR A 601 10.63 6.03 10.07
C TYR A 601 9.14 5.90 10.33
N TYR A 602 8.58 4.69 10.44
CA TYR A 602 7.15 4.53 10.69
C TYR A 602 6.70 5.02 12.09
N THR A 603 7.64 5.31 13.00
CA THR A 603 7.34 5.80 14.36
C THR A 603 7.39 7.32 14.51
N TRP A 604 7.79 8.08 13.49
CA TRP A 604 7.88 9.53 13.58
C TRP A 604 6.52 10.19 13.86
N ALA A 605 6.53 11.43 14.40
CA ALA A 605 5.35 12.23 14.79
C ALA A 605 4.40 11.52 15.78
N ASN A 606 4.94 10.67 16.66
CA ASN A 606 4.17 10.09 17.76
C ASN A 606 4.46 10.77 19.12
N ARG A 607 5.28 11.83 19.12
CA ARG A 607 5.75 12.55 20.33
C ARG A 607 5.53 14.07 20.25
N GLY A 608 4.48 14.49 19.53
CA GLY A 608 4.10 15.88 19.29
C GLY A 608 4.77 16.50 18.07
N GLU A 609 4.40 17.77 17.78
CA GLU A 609 4.96 18.54 16.64
C GLU A 609 6.47 18.67 16.77
N ASN A 610 7.19 18.29 15.71
CA ASN A 610 8.63 18.11 15.74
C ASN A 610 9.25 18.24 14.35
N GLN A 611 10.52 18.58 14.28
CA GLN A 611 11.28 18.41 13.04
C GLN A 611 11.57 16.93 12.78
N MET A 612 11.56 16.53 11.52
CA MET A 612 11.95 15.18 11.11
C MET A 612 12.74 15.25 9.81
N ARG A 613 13.76 14.40 9.68
CA ARG A 613 14.52 14.24 8.43
C ARG A 613 15.05 12.82 8.26
N VAL A 614 14.93 12.27 7.05
CA VAL A 614 15.48 10.96 6.66
C VAL A 614 16.89 11.13 6.09
N TRP A 615 17.07 11.99 5.09
CA TRP A 615 18.33 12.20 4.40
C TRP A 615 19.19 13.23 5.12
N MET A 616 20.31 12.80 5.69
CA MET A 616 21.23 13.63 6.48
C MET A 616 22.49 13.93 5.68
N HIS A 617 23.00 15.14 5.79
CA HIS A 617 24.29 15.47 5.17
C HIS A 617 25.41 14.64 5.75
N GLU A 618 26.22 14.02 4.89
CA GLU A 618 27.43 13.34 5.29
C GLU A 618 28.59 14.32 5.47
N LEU A 619 29.45 14.04 6.42
CA LEU A 619 30.67 14.81 6.69
C LEU A 619 31.87 13.93 6.42
N ALA A 620 32.71 14.33 5.44
CA ALA A 620 34.01 13.72 5.13
C ALA A 620 35.01 13.90 6.27
#